data_eba60ce22a8a0fdf68cb89d5c157103e
#
_entry.id   eba60ce22a8a0fdf68cb89d5c157103e
#
_cell.length_a   1.000
_cell.length_b   1.000
_cell.length_c   1.000
_cell.angle_alpha   90.00
_cell.angle_beta   90.00
_cell.angle_gamma   90.00
#
_symmetry.space_group_name_H-M   'P 1'
#
loop_
_entity.id
_entity.type
_entity.pdbx_description
1 polymer ?
#
loop_
_entity_poly.entity_id
_entity_poly.type
_entity_poly.pdbx_seq_one_letter_code
_entity_poly.pdbx_strand_id
1 'polypeptide(L)'
;MSREHIIAIPADPSDPEDRPVSQAALERARMGRRIRGLRTALGLSQTAFAERYGIPVANIRQYEIGRIMPPPAVQSFLKVIAAEPERTAAALV
;
A
#
# COMPACT_ATOMS: atom_id res chain seq x y z
N MET A 1 31.54 -9.28 -19.94
CA MET A 1 30.34 -8.71 -19.43
C MET A 1 29.89 -9.38 -18.22
N SER A 2 29.74 -8.64 -17.25
CA SER A 2 29.48 -9.23 -15.97
C SER A 2 28.03 -9.48 -15.70
N ARG A 3 27.13 -8.89 -16.49
CA ARG A 3 25.75 -9.01 -16.07
C ARG A 3 25.14 -10.35 -16.41
N GLU A 4 25.78 -11.12 -17.27
CA GLU A 4 25.24 -12.43 -17.60
C GLU A 4 25.26 -13.39 -16.44
N HIS A 5 26.29 -13.32 -15.60
CA HIS A 5 26.33 -14.26 -14.49
C HIS A 5 25.34 -13.91 -13.41
N ILE A 6 24.87 -12.66 -13.37
CA ILE A 6 23.81 -12.31 -12.44
C ILE A 6 22.54 -13.04 -12.82
N ILE A 7 22.27 -13.13 -14.13
CA ILE A 7 21.06 -13.77 -14.62
C ILE A 7 21.14 -15.27 -14.41
N ALA A 8 22.35 -15.82 -14.42
CA ALA A 8 22.52 -17.27 -14.40
C ALA A 8 22.28 -17.90 -13.04
N ILE A 9 22.13 -17.12 -11.98
CA ILE A 9 21.93 -17.68 -10.65
C ILE A 9 20.49 -18.11 -10.49
N PRO A 10 20.23 -19.41 -10.30
CA PRO A 10 18.84 -19.86 -10.14
C PRO A 10 18.30 -19.48 -8.77
N ALA A 11 16.99 -19.34 -8.69
CA ALA A 11 16.35 -19.09 -7.43
C ALA A 11 16.47 -20.29 -6.51
N ASP A 12 16.66 -20.03 -5.22
CA ASP A 12 16.74 -21.06 -4.21
C ASP A 12 15.39 -21.12 -3.50
N PRO A 13 14.62 -22.19 -3.69
CA PRO A 13 13.29 -22.23 -3.07
C PRO A 13 13.32 -22.28 -1.55
N SER A 14 14.45 -22.62 -0.95
CA SER A 14 14.54 -22.61 0.51
C SER A 14 14.90 -21.23 1.06
N ASP A 15 15.34 -20.31 0.20
CA ASP A 15 15.67 -18.94 0.61
C ASP A 15 14.43 -18.08 0.50
N PRO A 16 13.95 -17.48 1.60
CA PRO A 16 12.73 -16.67 1.55
C PRO A 16 12.79 -15.53 0.54
N GLU A 17 13.99 -14.99 0.29
CA GLU A 17 14.14 -13.87 -0.64
C GLU A 17 14.11 -14.31 -2.09
N ASP A 18 14.27 -15.59 -2.34
CA ASP A 18 14.23 -16.14 -3.70
C ASP A 18 12.90 -16.75 -4.05
N ARG A 19 11.92 -16.68 -3.14
CA ARG A 19 10.62 -17.27 -3.39
C ARG A 19 9.83 -16.41 -4.37
N PRO A 20 9.05 -17.04 -5.25
CA PRO A 20 8.14 -16.28 -6.09
C PRO A 20 7.17 -15.46 -5.24
N VAL A 21 6.82 -14.28 -5.74
CA VAL A 21 5.87 -13.43 -5.06
C VAL A 21 4.49 -14.08 -5.16
N SER A 22 3.82 -14.24 -4.02
CA SER A 22 2.50 -14.86 -3.99
C SER A 22 1.45 -13.93 -4.57
N GLN A 23 0.29 -14.50 -4.96
CA GLN A 23 -0.83 -13.69 -5.42
C GLN A 23 -1.28 -12.71 -4.34
N ALA A 24 -1.32 -13.18 -3.09
CA ALA A 24 -1.71 -12.32 -1.97
C ALA A 24 -0.74 -11.14 -1.81
N ALA A 25 0.57 -11.40 -1.97
CA ALA A 25 1.55 -10.32 -1.86
C ALA A 25 1.41 -9.33 -3.01
N LEU A 26 1.09 -9.80 -4.21
CA LEU A 26 0.85 -8.90 -5.34
C LEU A 26 -0.37 -8.03 -5.10
N GLU A 27 -1.42 -8.59 -4.54
CA GLU A 27 -2.63 -7.83 -4.22
C GLU A 27 -2.36 -6.77 -3.16
N ARG A 28 -1.58 -7.12 -2.14
CA ARG A 28 -1.19 -6.14 -1.13
C ARG A 28 -0.37 -5.02 -1.73
N ALA A 29 0.53 -5.35 -2.64
CA ALA A 29 1.35 -4.33 -3.30
C ALA A 29 0.51 -3.40 -4.16
N ARG A 30 -0.48 -3.95 -4.88
CA ARG A 30 -1.40 -3.13 -5.67
C ARG A 30 -2.21 -2.19 -4.79
N MET A 31 -2.72 -2.70 -3.69
CA MET A 31 -3.46 -1.89 -2.74
C MET A 31 -2.60 -0.78 -2.16
N GLY A 32 -1.35 -1.10 -1.83
CA GLY A 32 -0.42 -0.10 -1.32
C GLY A 32 -0.19 1.04 -2.30
N ARG A 33 -0.04 0.69 -3.58
CA ARG A 33 0.12 1.72 -4.62
C ARG A 33 -1.13 2.58 -4.78
N ARG A 34 -2.32 1.97 -4.67
CA ARG A 34 -3.56 2.74 -4.73
C ARG A 34 -3.67 3.73 -3.60
N ILE A 35 -3.31 3.30 -2.39
CA ILE A 35 -3.37 4.19 -1.22
C ILE A 35 -2.38 5.33 -1.39
N ARG A 36 -1.15 5.03 -1.80
CA ARG A 36 -0.16 6.07 -2.05
C ARG A 36 -0.64 7.03 -3.14
N GLY A 37 -1.22 6.50 -4.22
CA GLY A 37 -1.72 7.33 -5.31
C GLY A 37 -2.84 8.26 -4.85
N LEU A 38 -3.77 7.75 -4.05
CA LEU A 38 -4.83 8.57 -3.48
C LEU A 38 -4.26 9.68 -2.62
N ARG A 39 -3.38 9.32 -1.71
CA ARG A 39 -2.77 10.26 -0.78
C ARG A 39 -2.00 11.36 -1.51
N THR A 40 -1.17 10.98 -2.46
CA THR A 40 -0.34 11.95 -3.18
C THR A 40 -1.19 12.82 -4.11
N ALA A 41 -2.27 12.28 -4.68
CA ALA A 41 -3.20 13.07 -5.48
C ALA A 41 -3.87 14.16 -4.63
N LEU A 42 -4.05 13.91 -3.35
CA LEU A 42 -4.60 14.91 -2.43
C LEU A 42 -3.52 15.84 -1.87
N GLY A 43 -2.25 15.62 -2.22
CA GLY A 43 -1.16 16.45 -1.75
C GLY A 43 -0.80 16.23 -0.29
N LEU A 44 -1.08 15.06 0.26
CA LEU A 44 -0.93 14.82 1.70
C LEU A 44 0.23 13.88 1.99
N SER A 45 0.95 14.17 3.09
CA SER A 45 1.91 13.23 3.66
C SER A 45 1.17 12.06 4.30
N GLN A 46 1.90 11.01 4.66
CA GLN A 46 1.29 9.88 5.36
C GLN A 46 0.66 10.33 6.67
N THR A 47 1.36 11.17 7.43
CA THR A 47 0.85 11.67 8.69
C THR A 47 -0.38 12.53 8.49
N ALA A 48 -0.35 13.45 7.51
CA ALA A 48 -1.47 14.33 7.25
C ALA A 48 -2.70 13.55 6.79
N PHE A 49 -2.50 12.52 5.94
CA PHE A 49 -3.59 11.68 5.47
C PHE A 49 -4.20 10.91 6.64
N ALA A 50 -3.34 10.33 7.47
CA ALA A 50 -3.77 9.57 8.64
C ALA A 50 -4.60 10.45 9.58
N GLU A 51 -4.13 11.66 9.86
CA GLU A 51 -4.84 12.57 10.75
C GLU A 51 -6.17 13.02 10.17
N ARG A 52 -6.18 13.33 8.89
CA ARG A 52 -7.38 13.84 8.25
C ARG A 52 -8.51 12.80 8.25
N TYR A 53 -8.16 11.54 8.05
CA TYR A 53 -9.18 10.49 7.87
C TYR A 53 -9.26 9.53 9.04
N GLY A 54 -8.54 9.79 10.12
CA GLY A 54 -8.67 8.98 11.32
C GLY A 54 -8.14 7.56 11.20
N ILE A 55 -7.15 7.34 10.36
CA ILE A 55 -6.50 6.04 10.21
C ILE A 55 -5.13 6.14 10.86
N PRO A 56 -4.74 5.19 11.73
CA PRO A 56 -3.41 5.26 12.37
C PRO A 56 -2.30 5.30 11.31
N VAL A 57 -1.36 6.21 11.49
CA VAL A 57 -0.28 6.39 10.50
C VAL A 57 0.55 5.12 10.34
N ALA A 58 0.72 4.36 11.42
CA ALA A 58 1.44 3.09 11.34
C ALA A 58 0.76 2.13 10.38
N ASN A 59 -0.58 2.14 10.36
CA ASN A 59 -1.33 1.29 9.44
C ASN A 59 -1.15 1.77 7.99
N ILE A 60 -1.22 3.08 7.77
CA ILE A 60 -1.01 3.64 6.43
C ILE A 60 0.36 3.18 5.89
N ARG A 61 1.40 3.26 6.72
CA ARG A 61 2.73 2.83 6.30
C ARG A 61 2.77 1.37 5.92
N GLN A 62 2.15 0.51 6.73
CA GLN A 62 2.13 -0.94 6.46
C GLN A 62 1.33 -1.25 5.19
N TYR A 63 0.24 -0.55 4.97
CA TYR A 63 -0.56 -0.73 3.75
C TYR A 63 0.24 -0.32 2.51
N GLU A 64 0.91 0.83 2.56
CA GLU A 64 1.60 1.35 1.37
C GLU A 64 2.79 0.51 0.95
N ILE A 65 3.48 -0.13 1.90
CA ILE A 65 4.59 -1.01 1.55
C ILE A 65 4.13 -2.44 1.23
N GLY A 66 2.81 -2.70 1.28
CA GLY A 66 2.27 -3.99 0.90
C GLY A 66 2.47 -5.07 1.94
N ARG A 67 2.69 -4.70 3.19
CA ARG A 67 2.91 -5.69 4.25
C ARG A 67 1.59 -6.22 4.80
N ILE A 68 0.58 -5.39 4.87
CA ILE A 68 -0.72 -5.73 5.44
C ILE A 68 -1.80 -5.28 4.47
N MET A 69 -2.79 -6.13 4.22
CA MET A 69 -3.97 -5.75 3.45
C MET A 69 -4.94 -5.03 4.37
N PRO A 70 -5.44 -3.84 4.00
CA PRO A 70 -6.47 -3.21 4.81
C PRO A 70 -7.69 -4.10 4.95
N PRO A 71 -8.33 -4.13 6.12
CA PRO A 71 -9.59 -4.86 6.28
C PRO A 71 -10.68 -4.30 5.34
N PRO A 72 -11.73 -5.09 5.06
CA PRO A 72 -12.76 -4.65 4.13
C PRO A 72 -13.40 -3.30 4.49
N ALA A 73 -13.61 -3.03 5.76
CA ALA A 73 -14.19 -1.74 6.17
C ALA A 73 -13.26 -0.58 5.80
N VAL A 74 -11.95 -0.76 5.98
CA VAL A 74 -10.99 0.27 5.62
C VAL A 74 -10.94 0.44 4.10
N GLN A 75 -11.00 -0.66 3.35
CA GLN A 75 -11.04 -0.58 1.90
C GLN A 75 -12.26 0.20 1.42
N SER A 76 -13.42 -0.03 2.03
CA SER A 76 -14.62 0.73 1.70
C SER A 76 -14.45 2.20 2.04
N PHE A 77 -13.85 2.50 3.19
CA PHE A 77 -13.60 3.87 3.61
C PHE A 77 -12.67 4.58 2.61
N LEU A 78 -11.64 3.88 2.15
CA LEU A 78 -10.73 4.45 1.15
C LEU A 78 -11.45 4.78 -0.15
N LYS A 79 -12.43 3.97 -0.55
CA LYS A 79 -13.24 4.27 -1.73
C LYS A 79 -14.07 5.52 -1.54
N VAL A 80 -14.62 5.70 -0.35
CA VAL A 80 -15.39 6.90 -0.03
C VAL A 80 -14.50 8.14 -0.06
N ILE A 81 -13.28 8.03 0.50
CA ILE A 81 -12.32 9.13 0.47
C ILE A 81 -11.98 9.49 -0.97
N ALA A 82 -11.77 8.48 -1.84
CA ALA A 82 -11.42 8.74 -3.22
C ALA A 82 -12.54 9.44 -3.97
N ALA A 83 -13.79 9.08 -3.68
CA ALA A 83 -14.94 9.67 -4.34
C ALA A 83 -15.27 11.08 -3.82
N GLU A 84 -15.15 11.30 -2.52
CA GLU A 84 -15.60 12.54 -1.86
C GLU A 84 -14.58 12.96 -0.81
N PRO A 85 -13.38 13.34 -1.21
CA PRO A 85 -12.33 13.57 -0.21
C PRO A 85 -12.63 14.68 0.78
N GLU A 86 -13.18 15.80 0.31
CA GLU A 86 -13.45 16.91 1.21
C GLU A 86 -14.66 16.67 2.09
N ARG A 87 -15.71 16.07 1.53
CA ARG A 87 -16.90 15.78 2.32
C ARG A 87 -16.64 14.74 3.38
N THR A 88 -15.80 13.76 3.03
CA THR A 88 -15.43 12.74 4.00
C THR A 88 -14.62 13.34 5.15
N ALA A 89 -13.65 14.20 4.83
CA ALA A 89 -12.87 14.86 5.87
C ALA A 89 -13.76 15.72 6.77
N ALA A 90 -14.67 16.47 6.17
CA ALA A 90 -15.59 17.34 6.92
C ALA A 90 -16.49 16.54 7.85
N ALA A 91 -16.91 15.34 7.43
CA ALA A 91 -17.79 14.51 8.24
C ALA A 91 -17.09 13.93 9.47
N LEU A 92 -15.76 13.93 9.50
CA LEU A 92 -14.98 13.35 10.59
C LEU A 92 -14.54 14.36 11.64
N VAL A 93 -14.88 15.61 11.47
CA VAL A 93 -14.50 16.68 12.40
C VAL A 93 -15.46 16.72 13.58
#